data_4bb49e83721b3a05716acf28c6ad33a0
#
_entry.id   4bb49e83721b3a05716acf28c6ad33a0
#
_cell.length_a   1.000
_cell.length_b   1.000
_cell.length_c   1.000
_cell.angle_alpha   90.00
_cell.angle_beta   90.00
_cell.angle_gamma   90.00
#
_symmetry.space_group_name_H-M   'P 1'
#
loop_
_entity.id
_entity.type
_entity.pdbx_description
1 polymer ?
#
loop_
_entity_poly.entity_id
_entity_poly.type
_entity_poly.pdbx_seq_one_letter_code
_entity_poly.pdbx_strand_id
1 'polypeptide(L)'
;MKNITLSAVLIFSLFIAFSSCTNEKKADPAIQLMGNRFLTFNCIIRVNQIEVSRFENKGEDERNLHTPEKLIEFRSAFEKGFPGAKMTWAFSWLALHDTTFNYTKIRELVVGYHSKYGDEITFIPGAYFANAYNSTEQVNQDLHDGLAKVSELVGNGYRPKSVVAGFLSSKNQQFLAEKEDIHVCQGNIWSQYAIDNQDGEGSVCYPFYPSKEHFCKPAQSAADFIDCVNLDGWTVDFLAGRREGFADGFNSRMGVGPIETLGNHGQEVGLKEMMHTTAIHFDKGFELNNFAWVTNCWELSLPIDVSGLTNWLSEIKKRWPDVKLITQGEFGLIWREHFKENSFDYRFVEKGSGIGGSDANMEIRWFMNKSFRLATLRDWEKDGQPLVIDFTRYDLPAKEPESGSTRNWSLFGEINQKQIRPQDQPVPLSELSDENKIIIEKNNIDIH
;
A
#
# COMPACT_ATOMS: atom_id res chain seq x y z
N MET A 1 -79.09 -49.94 34.18
CA MET A 1 -78.98 -48.50 34.13
C MET A 1 -77.86 -48.12 35.11
N LYS A 2 -76.67 -47.92 34.61
CA LYS A 2 -75.45 -47.57 35.41
C LYS A 2 -74.87 -46.27 34.80
N ASN A 3 -74.84 -45.27 35.70
CA ASN A 3 -74.22 -43.99 35.42
C ASN A 3 -72.68 -44.15 35.37
N ILE A 4 -72.04 -43.64 34.35
CA ILE A 4 -70.57 -43.52 34.23
C ILE A 4 -70.29 -42.04 34.32
N THR A 5 -69.62 -41.65 35.41
CA THR A 5 -69.10 -40.32 35.67
C THR A 5 -67.76 -40.20 34.98
N LEU A 6 -67.62 -39.22 34.10
CA LEU A 6 -66.37 -38.90 33.37
C LEU A 6 -65.61 -37.84 34.21
N SER A 7 -64.42 -38.22 34.72
CA SER A 7 -63.50 -37.29 35.42
C SER A 7 -62.59 -36.65 34.39
N ALA A 8 -62.68 -35.34 34.24
CA ALA A 8 -61.78 -34.56 33.43
C ALA A 8 -60.47 -34.25 34.18
N VAL A 9 -59.35 -34.75 33.70
CA VAL A 9 -57.99 -34.39 34.18
C VAL A 9 -57.53 -33.21 33.44
N LEU A 10 -57.35 -32.06 34.10
CA LEU A 10 -56.81 -30.85 33.60
C LEU A 10 -55.27 -30.93 33.66
N ILE A 11 -54.58 -31.09 32.50
CA ILE A 11 -53.13 -31.03 32.43
C ILE A 11 -52.75 -29.55 32.21
N PHE A 12 -52.18 -28.92 33.24
CA PHE A 12 -51.59 -27.59 33.14
C PHE A 12 -50.19 -27.72 32.58
N SER A 13 -50.02 -27.42 31.27
CA SER A 13 -48.71 -27.33 30.63
C SER A 13 -48.08 -25.98 30.96
N LEU A 14 -47.06 -25.97 31.81
CA LEU A 14 -46.26 -24.82 32.16
C LEU A 14 -45.28 -24.57 30.99
N PHE A 15 -45.57 -23.62 30.10
CA PHE A 15 -44.61 -23.11 29.12
C PHE A 15 -43.63 -22.19 29.83
N ILE A 16 -42.44 -22.68 30.15
CA ILE A 16 -41.30 -21.85 30.53
C ILE A 16 -40.72 -21.26 29.25
N ALA A 17 -41.04 -20.00 28.97
CA ALA A 17 -40.38 -19.23 27.92
C ALA A 17 -38.93 -18.92 28.36
N PHE A 18 -37.98 -19.68 27.84
CA PHE A 18 -36.57 -19.28 27.90
C PHE A 18 -36.40 -18.09 26.98
N SER A 19 -36.42 -16.89 27.53
CA SER A 19 -35.98 -15.68 26.83
C SER A 19 -34.45 -15.76 26.74
N SER A 20 -33.90 -16.33 25.65
CA SER A 20 -32.50 -16.22 25.38
C SER A 20 -32.23 -14.77 24.96
N CYS A 21 -31.75 -13.96 25.89
CA CYS A 21 -31.09 -12.71 25.55
C CYS A 21 -29.83 -13.05 24.77
N THR A 22 -29.93 -13.16 23.44
CA THR A 22 -28.80 -13.04 22.59
C THR A 22 -28.38 -11.57 22.67
N ASN A 23 -27.31 -11.30 23.41
CA ASN A 23 -26.56 -10.06 23.25
C ASN A 23 -26.03 -10.03 21.80
N GLU A 24 -26.83 -9.52 20.88
CA GLU A 24 -26.29 -9.06 19.60
C GLU A 24 -25.24 -8.00 19.95
N LYS A 25 -23.95 -8.36 19.87
CA LYS A 25 -22.88 -7.38 19.80
C LYS A 25 -23.29 -6.44 18.67
N LYS A 26 -23.67 -5.21 19.01
CA LYS A 26 -23.82 -4.15 18.01
C LYS A 26 -22.54 -4.18 17.18
N ALA A 27 -22.67 -4.45 15.90
CA ALA A 27 -21.55 -4.32 14.97
C ALA A 27 -20.98 -2.91 15.16
N ASP A 28 -19.67 -2.82 15.37
CA ASP A 28 -19.01 -1.51 15.40
C ASP A 28 -19.37 -0.77 14.10
N PRO A 29 -19.68 0.52 14.18
CA PRO A 29 -20.02 1.28 12.98
C PRO A 29 -18.87 1.13 11.97
N ALA A 30 -19.20 0.78 10.73
CA ALA A 30 -18.20 0.61 9.67
C ALA A 30 -17.34 1.88 9.58
N ILE A 31 -16.01 1.71 9.60
CA ILE A 31 -15.06 2.81 9.46
C ILE A 31 -15.27 3.44 8.08
N GLN A 32 -15.52 4.74 8.06
CA GLN A 32 -15.65 5.50 6.81
C GLN A 32 -14.29 6.01 6.35
N LEU A 33 -14.14 6.24 5.04
CA LEU A 33 -12.90 6.80 4.48
C LEU A 33 -12.73 8.27 4.92
N MET A 34 -13.73 9.09 4.63
CA MET A 34 -13.66 10.53 4.87
C MET A 34 -13.65 10.87 6.36
N GLY A 35 -12.88 11.89 6.70
CA GLY A 35 -12.69 12.34 8.09
C GLY A 35 -11.74 11.46 8.90
N ASN A 36 -11.04 10.49 8.29
CA ASN A 36 -10.13 9.61 9.00
C ASN A 36 -8.71 9.60 8.42
N ARG A 37 -7.75 9.25 9.29
CA ARG A 37 -6.34 9.03 8.95
C ARG A 37 -6.05 7.54 9.05
N PHE A 38 -5.32 7.02 8.08
CA PHE A 38 -4.99 5.60 7.97
C PHE A 38 -3.49 5.40 7.88
N LEU A 39 -3.00 4.38 8.57
CA LEU A 39 -1.65 3.86 8.43
C LEU A 39 -1.73 2.38 8.12
N THR A 40 -1.06 1.94 7.08
CA THR A 40 -0.91 0.53 6.73
C THR A 40 0.55 0.13 6.74
N PHE A 41 0.80 -1.11 7.11
CA PHE A 41 2.15 -1.65 7.16
C PHE A 41 2.17 -3.08 6.67
N ASN A 42 2.98 -3.35 5.64
CA ASN A 42 3.17 -4.69 5.10
C ASN A 42 4.53 -5.23 5.51
N CYS A 43 4.60 -6.50 5.89
CA CYS A 43 5.86 -7.18 6.15
C CYS A 43 6.00 -8.39 5.22
N ILE A 44 7.09 -8.43 4.47
CA ILE A 44 7.36 -9.46 3.49
C ILE A 44 8.22 -10.56 4.10
N ILE A 45 7.81 -11.80 3.85
CA ILE A 45 8.53 -13.00 4.23
C ILE A 45 8.76 -13.82 2.97
N ARG A 46 10.01 -13.87 2.52
CA ARG A 46 10.43 -14.55 1.29
C ARG A 46 11.68 -15.42 1.53
N VAL A 47 12.01 -16.30 0.63
CA VAL A 47 13.23 -17.12 0.72
C VAL A 47 14.33 -16.52 -0.12
N ASN A 48 13.99 -15.99 -1.28
CA ASN A 48 14.94 -15.31 -2.15
C ASN A 48 14.44 -13.92 -2.48
N GLN A 49 15.37 -13.04 -2.76
CA GLN A 49 15.07 -11.68 -3.18
C GLN A 49 14.15 -11.63 -4.40
N ILE A 50 14.35 -12.56 -5.35
CA ILE A 50 13.54 -12.70 -6.57
C ILE A 50 13.19 -14.17 -6.75
N GLU A 51 11.91 -14.49 -6.78
CA GLU A 51 11.39 -15.83 -7.06
C GLU A 51 10.84 -15.90 -8.47
N VAL A 52 11.63 -16.45 -9.41
CA VAL A 52 11.20 -16.65 -10.80
C VAL A 52 10.43 -17.94 -10.90
N SER A 53 9.12 -17.85 -11.12
CA SER A 53 8.22 -19.01 -11.00
C SER A 53 8.44 -19.74 -9.64
N ARG A 54 8.28 -21.04 -9.61
CA ARG A 54 8.42 -21.84 -8.37
C ARG A 54 9.75 -22.61 -8.29
N PHE A 55 10.58 -22.49 -9.28
CA PHE A 55 11.70 -23.39 -9.51
C PHE A 55 13.04 -22.69 -9.68
N GLU A 56 13.03 -21.44 -10.09
CA GLU A 56 14.24 -20.69 -10.35
C GLU A 56 14.28 -19.44 -9.47
N ASN A 57 15.37 -19.27 -8.74
CA ASN A 57 15.59 -18.13 -7.88
C ASN A 57 16.68 -17.25 -8.45
N LYS A 58 16.44 -15.93 -8.41
CA LYS A 58 17.43 -14.91 -8.74
C LYS A 58 17.61 -13.99 -7.54
N GLY A 59 18.78 -13.39 -7.45
CA GLY A 59 19.13 -12.56 -6.31
C GLY A 59 19.66 -13.35 -5.11
N GLU A 60 19.66 -12.72 -3.96
CA GLU A 60 20.26 -13.30 -2.75
C GLU A 60 19.31 -14.28 -2.06
N ASP A 61 19.90 -15.35 -1.49
CA ASP A 61 19.18 -16.27 -0.59
C ASP A 61 19.06 -15.61 0.78
N GLU A 62 17.85 -15.26 1.17
CA GLU A 62 17.53 -14.60 2.43
C GLU A 62 17.09 -15.58 3.54
N ARG A 63 17.17 -16.89 3.29
CA ARG A 63 16.65 -17.93 4.19
C ARG A 63 17.16 -17.80 5.61
N ASN A 64 18.44 -17.49 5.79
CA ASN A 64 19.06 -17.34 7.11
C ASN A 64 18.83 -15.98 7.77
N LEU A 65 18.27 -15.03 7.04
CA LEU A 65 17.96 -13.69 7.54
C LEU A 65 16.57 -13.59 8.22
N HIS A 66 15.71 -14.57 7.95
CA HIS A 66 14.39 -14.71 8.55
C HIS A 66 14.45 -15.60 9.78
N THR A 67 14.25 -15.04 10.97
CA THR A 67 14.24 -15.80 12.22
C THR A 67 12.97 -15.53 13.03
N PRO A 68 12.51 -16.51 13.82
CA PRO A 68 11.37 -16.32 14.73
C PRO A 68 11.58 -15.17 15.71
N GLU A 69 12.80 -14.99 16.23
CA GLU A 69 13.16 -13.94 17.19
C GLU A 69 12.97 -12.56 16.58
N LYS A 70 13.47 -12.34 15.36
CA LYS A 70 13.31 -11.09 14.62
C LYS A 70 11.84 -10.76 14.39
N LEU A 71 11.04 -11.77 14.01
CA LEU A 71 9.59 -11.61 13.85
C LEU A 71 8.90 -11.19 15.15
N ILE A 72 9.27 -11.83 16.28
CA ILE A 72 8.72 -11.53 17.61
C ILE A 72 9.10 -10.09 18.02
N GLU A 73 10.34 -9.69 17.87
CA GLU A 73 10.81 -8.34 18.16
C GLU A 73 10.05 -7.30 17.35
N PHE A 74 9.93 -7.53 16.05
CA PHE A 74 9.22 -6.66 15.12
C PHE A 74 7.74 -6.48 15.52
N ARG A 75 7.00 -7.58 15.68
CA ARG A 75 5.58 -7.51 16.06
C ARG A 75 5.36 -6.90 17.44
N SER A 76 6.28 -7.17 18.37
CA SER A 76 6.25 -6.58 19.72
C SER A 76 6.48 -5.07 19.70
N ALA A 77 7.37 -4.57 18.83
CA ALA A 77 7.60 -3.14 18.63
C ALA A 77 6.33 -2.42 18.14
N PHE A 78 5.59 -3.07 17.23
CA PHE A 78 4.28 -2.58 16.77
C PHE A 78 3.28 -2.44 17.90
N GLU A 79 3.07 -3.51 18.66
CA GLU A 79 2.11 -3.49 19.77
C GLU A 79 2.50 -2.51 20.87
N LYS A 80 3.79 -2.38 21.16
CA LYS A 80 4.31 -1.43 22.15
C LYS A 80 4.13 0.02 21.68
N GLY A 81 4.40 0.31 20.41
CA GLY A 81 4.29 1.66 19.86
C GLY A 81 2.84 2.09 19.63
N PHE A 82 2.02 1.16 19.18
CA PHE A 82 0.60 1.42 18.87
C PHE A 82 -0.26 0.22 19.29
N PRO A 83 -0.68 0.15 20.56
CA PRO A 83 -1.53 -0.95 21.06
C PRO A 83 -2.81 -1.13 20.23
N GLY A 84 -3.05 -2.37 19.80
CA GLY A 84 -4.18 -2.72 18.94
C GLY A 84 -3.95 -2.48 17.45
N ALA A 85 -2.72 -2.11 17.06
CA ALA A 85 -2.35 -2.01 15.65
C ALA A 85 -2.46 -3.35 14.93
N LYS A 86 -2.95 -3.31 13.69
CA LYS A 86 -2.92 -4.44 12.76
C LYS A 86 -1.89 -4.21 11.66
N MET A 87 -1.40 -5.29 11.08
CA MET A 87 -0.51 -5.23 9.93
C MET A 87 -0.79 -6.38 8.95
N THR A 88 -0.17 -6.33 7.78
CA THR A 88 -0.29 -7.36 6.75
C THR A 88 1.01 -8.12 6.62
N TRP A 89 0.96 -9.45 6.69
CA TRP A 89 2.07 -10.38 6.47
C TRP A 89 1.92 -11.00 5.10
N ALA A 90 2.91 -10.81 4.23
CA ALA A 90 2.88 -11.35 2.88
C ALA A 90 3.98 -12.41 2.71
N PHE A 91 3.57 -13.64 2.41
CA PHE A 91 4.48 -14.76 2.18
C PHE A 91 4.69 -15.00 0.69
N SER A 92 5.94 -15.21 0.29
CA SER A 92 6.25 -15.72 -1.05
C SER A 92 5.92 -17.20 -1.18
N TRP A 93 5.92 -17.71 -2.42
CA TRP A 93 5.66 -19.14 -2.67
C TRP A 93 6.62 -20.05 -1.91
N LEU A 94 7.92 -19.76 -1.98
CA LEU A 94 8.93 -20.58 -1.30
C LEU A 94 8.81 -20.48 0.23
N ALA A 95 8.52 -19.29 0.77
CA ALA A 95 8.33 -19.11 2.21
C ALA A 95 7.11 -19.86 2.77
N LEU A 96 6.07 -20.07 1.95
CA LEU A 96 4.92 -20.90 2.31
C LEU A 96 5.27 -22.41 2.37
N HIS A 97 6.28 -22.84 1.59
CA HIS A 97 6.62 -24.25 1.42
C HIS A 97 7.94 -24.66 2.09
N ASP A 98 8.76 -23.72 2.56
CA ASP A 98 10.02 -24.04 3.23
C ASP A 98 9.76 -24.79 4.54
N THR A 99 10.40 -25.97 4.68
CA THR A 99 10.23 -26.87 5.83
C THR A 99 11.28 -26.70 6.92
N THR A 100 12.18 -25.74 6.79
CA THR A 100 13.14 -25.43 7.84
C THR A 100 12.44 -24.99 9.13
N PHE A 101 13.14 -25.12 10.24
CA PHE A 101 12.61 -24.73 11.55
C PHE A 101 12.16 -23.26 11.56
N ASN A 102 12.96 -22.35 11.03
CA ASN A 102 12.65 -20.92 11.04
C ASN A 102 11.33 -20.62 10.33
N TYR A 103 11.16 -21.05 9.08
CA TYR A 103 9.93 -20.77 8.33
C TYR A 103 8.70 -21.47 8.90
N THR A 104 8.85 -22.70 9.38
CA THR A 104 7.77 -23.39 10.08
C THR A 104 7.31 -22.58 11.29
N LYS A 105 8.28 -22.13 12.12
CA LYS A 105 7.96 -21.35 13.31
C LYS A 105 7.42 -19.95 13.02
N ILE A 106 7.93 -19.29 11.98
CA ILE A 106 7.42 -18.00 11.51
C ILE A 106 5.96 -18.14 11.10
N ARG A 107 5.58 -19.14 10.30
CA ARG A 107 4.18 -19.37 9.91
C ARG A 107 3.27 -19.58 11.11
N GLU A 108 3.68 -20.41 12.08
CA GLU A 108 2.92 -20.61 13.33
C GLU A 108 2.70 -19.30 14.10
N LEU A 109 3.75 -18.49 14.26
CA LEU A 109 3.69 -17.21 14.95
C LEU A 109 2.76 -16.22 14.25
N VAL A 110 2.85 -16.11 12.92
CA VAL A 110 2.02 -15.19 12.14
C VAL A 110 0.54 -15.60 12.19
N VAL A 111 0.21 -16.90 12.13
CA VAL A 111 -1.16 -17.39 12.35
C VAL A 111 -1.63 -17.05 13.77
N GLY A 112 -0.75 -17.17 14.77
CA GLY A 112 -1.03 -16.71 16.13
C GLY A 112 -1.31 -15.20 16.22
N TYR A 113 -0.58 -14.39 15.46
CA TYR A 113 -0.82 -12.93 15.41
C TYR A 113 -2.12 -12.57 14.70
N HIS A 114 -2.46 -13.28 13.62
CA HIS A 114 -3.78 -13.15 13.01
C HIS A 114 -4.89 -13.38 14.05
N SER A 115 -4.82 -14.47 14.80
CA SER A 115 -5.81 -14.81 15.82
C SER A 115 -5.85 -13.81 16.97
N LYS A 116 -4.69 -13.27 17.38
CA LYS A 116 -4.57 -12.40 18.55
C LYS A 116 -4.85 -10.93 18.25
N TYR A 117 -4.37 -10.43 17.12
CA TYR A 117 -4.38 -9.01 16.79
C TYR A 117 -5.28 -8.66 15.61
N GLY A 118 -5.70 -9.66 14.82
CA GLY A 118 -6.45 -9.45 13.59
C GLY A 118 -5.55 -9.04 12.41
N ASP A 119 -4.25 -9.37 12.47
CA ASP A 119 -3.32 -9.15 11.37
C ASP A 119 -3.80 -9.91 10.12
N GLU A 120 -3.62 -9.34 8.95
CA GLU A 120 -3.89 -10.01 7.69
C GLU A 120 -2.71 -10.88 7.27
N ILE A 121 -2.99 -12.04 6.69
CA ILE A 121 -1.98 -12.90 6.07
C ILE A 121 -2.31 -13.01 4.60
N THR A 122 -1.34 -12.74 3.73
CA THR A 122 -1.54 -12.79 2.30
C THR A 122 -0.34 -13.34 1.54
N PHE A 123 -0.42 -13.30 0.23
CA PHE A 123 0.58 -13.80 -0.70
C PHE A 123 1.29 -12.66 -1.43
N ILE A 124 2.58 -12.86 -1.75
CA ILE A 124 3.37 -12.00 -2.62
C ILE A 124 3.93 -12.83 -3.80
N PRO A 125 3.43 -12.61 -5.03
CA PRO A 125 3.92 -13.32 -6.20
C PRO A 125 5.31 -12.83 -6.59
N GLY A 126 6.21 -13.78 -6.94
CA GLY A 126 7.55 -13.47 -7.46
C GLY A 126 8.45 -12.67 -6.52
N ALA A 127 8.11 -12.57 -5.23
CA ALA A 127 8.82 -11.77 -4.24
C ALA A 127 9.10 -10.33 -4.72
N TYR A 128 8.08 -9.60 -5.15
CA TYR A 128 7.99 -8.26 -5.77
C TYR A 128 8.09 -8.19 -7.30
N PHE A 129 8.73 -9.14 -7.96
CA PHE A 129 9.12 -8.99 -9.37
C PHE A 129 8.39 -9.97 -10.29
N ALA A 130 7.14 -10.34 -9.96
CA ALA A 130 6.39 -11.35 -10.67
C ALA A 130 6.42 -11.17 -12.19
N ASN A 131 5.94 -10.03 -12.69
CA ASN A 131 5.81 -9.78 -14.13
C ASN A 131 7.14 -9.48 -14.83
N ALA A 132 8.21 -9.17 -14.11
CA ALA A 132 9.53 -8.98 -14.71
C ALA A 132 10.13 -10.28 -15.25
N TYR A 133 9.76 -11.43 -14.67
CA TYR A 133 10.39 -12.71 -14.92
C TYR A 133 9.45 -13.83 -15.33
N ASN A 134 8.15 -13.67 -15.13
CA ASN A 134 7.16 -14.71 -15.39
C ASN A 134 6.11 -14.23 -16.40
N SER A 135 5.53 -15.15 -17.18
CA SER A 135 4.39 -14.82 -18.03
C SER A 135 3.15 -14.48 -17.19
N THR A 136 2.19 -13.80 -17.80
CA THR A 136 0.91 -13.48 -17.15
C THR A 136 0.21 -14.73 -16.62
N GLU A 137 0.24 -15.82 -17.36
CA GLU A 137 -0.40 -17.10 -17.00
C GLU A 137 0.30 -17.74 -15.79
N GLN A 138 1.63 -17.70 -15.75
CA GLN A 138 2.40 -18.17 -14.59
C GLN A 138 2.07 -17.37 -13.33
N VAL A 139 2.00 -16.03 -13.46
CA VAL A 139 1.63 -15.17 -12.32
C VAL A 139 0.19 -15.44 -11.88
N ASN A 140 -0.77 -15.64 -12.80
CA ASN A 140 -2.13 -16.02 -12.43
C ASN A 140 -2.18 -17.35 -11.68
N GLN A 141 -1.41 -18.36 -12.12
CA GLN A 141 -1.35 -19.64 -11.44
C GLN A 141 -0.71 -19.51 -10.05
N ASP A 142 0.35 -18.70 -9.93
CA ASP A 142 0.99 -18.45 -8.63
C ASP A 142 0.07 -17.71 -7.66
N LEU A 143 -0.70 -16.75 -8.16
CA LEU A 143 -1.72 -16.04 -7.36
C LEU A 143 -2.80 -17.01 -6.87
N HIS A 144 -3.36 -17.84 -7.75
CA HIS A 144 -4.39 -18.84 -7.40
C HIS A 144 -3.89 -19.78 -6.30
N ASP A 145 -2.76 -20.44 -6.54
CA ASP A 145 -2.24 -21.46 -5.65
C ASP A 145 -1.70 -20.85 -4.34
N GLY A 146 -1.03 -19.68 -4.43
CA GLY A 146 -0.51 -18.97 -3.27
C GLY A 146 -1.61 -18.50 -2.31
N LEU A 147 -2.68 -17.93 -2.84
CA LEU A 147 -3.86 -17.52 -2.04
C LEU A 147 -4.57 -18.74 -1.42
N ALA A 148 -4.69 -19.84 -2.17
CA ALA A 148 -5.22 -21.10 -1.65
C ALA A 148 -4.35 -21.64 -0.50
N LYS A 149 -3.03 -21.59 -0.67
CA LYS A 149 -2.07 -22.05 0.36
C LYS A 149 -2.10 -21.19 1.63
N VAL A 150 -2.25 -19.87 1.50
CA VAL A 150 -2.48 -18.98 2.65
C VAL A 150 -3.80 -19.33 3.36
N SER A 151 -4.86 -19.57 2.60
CA SER A 151 -6.15 -19.98 3.18
C SER A 151 -6.05 -21.31 3.94
N GLU A 152 -5.33 -22.29 3.39
CA GLU A 152 -5.04 -23.58 4.05
C GLU A 152 -4.22 -23.38 5.35
N LEU A 153 -3.18 -22.53 5.29
CA LEU A 153 -2.31 -22.25 6.43
C LEU A 153 -3.08 -21.66 7.62
N VAL A 154 -3.96 -20.72 7.36
CA VAL A 154 -4.76 -20.06 8.43
C VAL A 154 -5.94 -20.92 8.86
N GLY A 155 -6.57 -21.62 7.94
CA GLY A 155 -7.73 -22.46 8.19
C GLY A 155 -9.03 -21.70 8.46
N ASN A 156 -10.04 -22.39 8.98
CA ASN A 156 -11.32 -21.81 9.42
C ASN A 156 -12.05 -20.97 8.34
N GLY A 157 -11.83 -21.28 7.06
CA GLY A 157 -12.46 -20.54 5.97
C GLY A 157 -11.84 -19.17 5.70
N TYR A 158 -10.65 -18.91 6.21
CA TYR A 158 -9.93 -17.67 5.97
C TYR A 158 -9.69 -17.43 4.47
N ARG A 159 -9.89 -16.19 4.05
CA ARG A 159 -9.49 -15.69 2.72
C ARG A 159 -8.73 -14.37 2.89
N PRO A 160 -7.58 -14.18 2.24
CA PRO A 160 -6.90 -12.89 2.19
C PRO A 160 -7.83 -11.83 1.58
N LYS A 161 -7.72 -10.59 2.03
CA LYS A 161 -8.47 -9.45 1.50
C LYS A 161 -7.69 -8.67 0.45
N SER A 162 -6.38 -8.86 0.41
CA SER A 162 -5.47 -8.17 -0.51
C SER A 162 -4.38 -9.10 -1.01
N VAL A 163 -3.64 -8.62 -2.02
CA VAL A 163 -2.34 -9.16 -2.44
C VAL A 163 -1.30 -8.06 -2.29
N VAL A 164 -0.08 -8.40 -1.90
CA VAL A 164 1.07 -7.50 -1.89
C VAL A 164 1.97 -7.85 -3.07
N ALA A 165 2.37 -6.85 -3.86
CA ALA A 165 3.31 -7.02 -4.95
C ALA A 165 4.19 -5.77 -5.09
N GLY A 166 5.35 -5.87 -5.70
CA GLY A 166 6.19 -4.70 -6.04
C GLY A 166 5.57 -3.92 -7.19
N PHE A 167 5.13 -4.66 -8.19
CA PHE A 167 4.17 -4.25 -9.21
C PHE A 167 3.41 -5.48 -9.71
N LEU A 168 2.22 -5.24 -10.23
CA LEU A 168 1.40 -6.32 -10.76
C LEU A 168 0.65 -5.83 -11.99
N SER A 169 0.80 -6.54 -13.12
CA SER A 169 0.18 -6.14 -14.38
C SER A 169 -1.32 -5.96 -14.27
N SER A 170 -1.89 -5.12 -15.12
CA SER A 170 -3.33 -4.91 -15.22
C SER A 170 -4.09 -6.23 -15.44
N LYS A 171 -3.56 -7.13 -16.26
CA LYS A 171 -4.16 -8.45 -16.51
C LYS A 171 -4.20 -9.34 -15.26
N ASN A 172 -3.14 -9.30 -14.45
CA ASN A 172 -3.10 -10.07 -13.20
C ASN A 172 -4.00 -9.44 -12.12
N GLN A 173 -4.10 -8.11 -12.06
CA GLN A 173 -5.07 -7.44 -11.19
C GLN A 173 -6.52 -7.71 -11.62
N GLN A 174 -6.80 -7.80 -12.93
CA GLN A 174 -8.09 -8.24 -13.43
C GLN A 174 -8.39 -9.69 -13.02
N PHE A 175 -7.41 -10.59 -13.12
CA PHE A 175 -7.53 -11.98 -12.64
C PHE A 175 -7.87 -12.05 -11.16
N LEU A 176 -7.20 -11.25 -10.30
CA LEU A 176 -7.52 -11.17 -8.88
C LEU A 176 -8.99 -10.81 -8.64
N ALA A 177 -9.49 -9.77 -9.31
CA ALA A 177 -10.86 -9.32 -9.15
C ALA A 177 -11.89 -10.34 -9.67
N GLU A 178 -11.67 -10.90 -10.87
CA GLU A 178 -12.67 -11.72 -11.58
C GLU A 178 -12.64 -13.19 -11.19
N LYS A 179 -11.52 -13.73 -10.75
CA LYS A 179 -11.31 -15.16 -10.46
C LYS A 179 -11.09 -15.48 -9.00
N GLU A 180 -10.42 -14.59 -8.28
CA GLU A 180 -10.06 -14.81 -6.88
C GLU A 180 -10.95 -14.04 -5.90
N ASP A 181 -11.83 -13.15 -6.38
CA ASP A 181 -12.64 -12.25 -5.55
C ASP A 181 -11.79 -11.39 -4.61
N ILE A 182 -10.61 -10.98 -5.08
CA ILE A 182 -9.67 -10.09 -4.39
C ILE A 182 -9.70 -8.72 -5.07
N HIS A 183 -10.12 -7.72 -4.33
CA HIS A 183 -10.37 -6.37 -4.84
C HIS A 183 -9.38 -5.32 -4.34
N VAL A 184 -8.26 -5.74 -3.74
CA VAL A 184 -7.20 -4.85 -3.24
C VAL A 184 -5.84 -5.45 -3.57
N CYS A 185 -4.97 -4.65 -4.17
CA CYS A 185 -3.61 -5.03 -4.48
C CYS A 185 -2.66 -3.87 -4.13
N GLN A 186 -1.60 -4.15 -3.36
CA GLN A 186 -0.43 -3.27 -3.41
C GLN A 186 0.31 -3.63 -4.70
N GLY A 187 -0.10 -3.05 -5.78
CA GLY A 187 0.36 -3.34 -7.13
C GLY A 187 1.38 -2.35 -7.66
N ASN A 188 1.96 -1.53 -6.78
CA ASN A 188 2.87 -0.45 -7.09
C ASN A 188 3.68 -0.12 -5.84
N ILE A 189 4.97 0.15 -5.95
CA ILE A 189 5.81 0.42 -4.79
C ILE A 189 6.44 1.82 -4.80
N TRP A 190 6.73 2.37 -5.97
CA TRP A 190 7.38 3.67 -6.16
C TRP A 190 6.63 4.51 -7.19
N SER A 191 5.58 5.20 -6.78
CA SER A 191 4.75 5.97 -7.71
C SER A 191 5.38 7.29 -8.15
N GLN A 192 6.17 7.91 -7.29
CA GLN A 192 6.66 9.27 -7.52
C GLN A 192 7.94 9.32 -8.34
N TYR A 193 8.78 8.29 -8.28
CA TYR A 193 10.02 8.22 -9.07
C TYR A 193 10.54 6.79 -9.23
N ALA A 194 11.37 6.62 -10.25
CA ALA A 194 11.93 5.33 -10.59
C ALA A 194 13.03 4.92 -9.61
N ILE A 195 12.76 3.89 -8.83
CA ILE A 195 13.75 3.19 -8.01
C ILE A 195 13.82 1.75 -8.48
N ASP A 196 14.95 1.10 -8.23
CA ASP A 196 15.26 -0.26 -8.65
C ASP A 196 15.16 -0.43 -10.17
N ASN A 197 14.01 -0.79 -10.70
CA ASN A 197 13.80 -1.03 -12.12
C ASN A 197 12.69 -0.20 -12.73
N GLN A 198 12.35 0.90 -12.09
CA GLN A 198 11.28 1.78 -12.56
C GLN A 198 9.91 1.08 -12.57
N ASP A 199 9.59 0.43 -11.48
CA ASP A 199 8.43 -0.44 -11.32
C ASP A 199 7.23 0.26 -10.68
N GLY A 200 6.78 1.35 -11.23
CA GLY A 200 5.58 2.05 -10.76
C GLY A 200 5.58 3.55 -10.96
N GLU A 201 6.69 4.13 -11.42
CA GLU A 201 6.75 5.58 -11.70
C GLU A 201 5.69 6.00 -12.71
N GLY A 202 5.06 7.12 -12.42
CA GLY A 202 3.98 7.67 -13.25
C GLY A 202 2.59 7.28 -12.78
N SER A 203 2.47 6.41 -11.80
CA SER A 203 1.19 6.05 -11.19
C SER A 203 0.69 7.14 -10.23
N VAL A 204 -0.58 7.08 -9.89
CA VAL A 204 -1.16 7.88 -8.81
C VAL A 204 -0.57 7.43 -7.47
N CYS A 205 -0.15 8.39 -6.62
CA CYS A 205 0.49 8.09 -5.33
C CYS A 205 -0.49 7.64 -4.23
N TYR A 206 -1.76 7.65 -4.51
CA TYR A 206 -2.86 7.26 -3.62
C TYR A 206 -3.75 6.22 -4.32
N PRO A 207 -4.73 5.63 -3.64
CA PRO A 207 -5.53 4.54 -4.20
C PRO A 207 -6.29 4.93 -5.48
N PHE A 208 -6.35 4.02 -6.43
CA PHE A 208 -7.13 4.17 -7.66
C PHE A 208 -7.50 2.80 -8.25
N TYR A 209 -8.43 2.78 -9.19
CA TYR A 209 -8.72 1.60 -10.00
C TYR A 209 -7.90 1.64 -11.29
N PRO A 210 -7.09 0.61 -11.59
CA PRO A 210 -6.25 0.61 -12.78
C PRO A 210 -7.04 0.42 -14.07
N SER A 211 -6.46 0.93 -15.14
CA SER A 211 -6.86 0.69 -16.51
C SER A 211 -6.46 -0.71 -16.99
N LYS A 212 -7.22 -1.28 -17.90
CA LYS A 212 -6.82 -2.50 -18.62
C LYS A 212 -5.62 -2.31 -19.54
N GLU A 213 -5.29 -1.06 -19.86
CA GLU A 213 -4.14 -0.73 -20.71
C GLU A 213 -2.81 -0.78 -19.95
N HIS A 214 -2.80 -0.32 -18.67
CA HIS A 214 -1.59 -0.24 -17.86
C HIS A 214 -1.93 -0.09 -16.37
N PHE A 215 -1.28 -0.86 -15.48
CA PHE A 215 -1.57 -0.84 -14.05
C PHE A 215 -1.28 0.50 -13.36
N CYS A 216 -0.35 1.32 -13.89
CA CYS A 216 -0.07 2.66 -13.37
C CYS A 216 -1.11 3.70 -13.79
N LYS A 217 -1.91 3.40 -14.83
CA LYS A 217 -2.89 4.32 -15.38
C LYS A 217 -4.25 4.11 -14.70
N PRO A 218 -4.89 5.15 -14.16
CA PRO A 218 -6.27 5.07 -13.72
C PRO A 218 -7.23 4.75 -14.87
N ALA A 219 -8.21 3.89 -14.63
CA ALA A 219 -9.27 3.59 -15.59
C ALA A 219 -10.04 4.86 -16.00
N GLN A 220 -10.26 5.03 -17.30
CA GLN A 220 -10.91 6.21 -17.87
C GLN A 220 -12.43 6.03 -18.01
N SER A 221 -12.92 4.80 -18.12
CA SER A 221 -14.32 4.46 -18.33
C SER A 221 -14.66 3.10 -17.70
N ALA A 222 -15.96 2.78 -17.65
CA ALA A 222 -16.42 1.48 -17.17
C ALA A 222 -15.92 0.29 -18.04
N ALA A 223 -15.65 0.50 -19.32
CA ALA A 223 -15.12 -0.53 -20.21
C ALA A 223 -13.65 -0.85 -19.94
N ASP A 224 -12.92 0.14 -19.42
CA ASP A 224 -11.49 0.09 -19.10
C ASP A 224 -11.20 -0.28 -17.63
N PHE A 225 -12.22 -0.39 -16.82
CA PHE A 225 -12.18 -0.53 -15.38
C PHE A 225 -11.77 -1.94 -14.94
N ILE A 226 -10.88 -2.02 -13.95
CA ILE A 226 -10.56 -3.23 -13.20
C ILE A 226 -10.98 -3.01 -11.75
N ASP A 227 -11.88 -3.86 -11.23
CA ASP A 227 -12.40 -3.75 -9.85
C ASP A 227 -11.40 -4.29 -8.81
N CYS A 228 -10.18 -3.78 -8.87
CA CYS A 228 -9.11 -4.06 -7.91
C CYS A 228 -8.42 -2.73 -7.56
N VAL A 229 -8.55 -2.29 -6.32
CA VAL A 229 -7.91 -1.04 -5.86
C VAL A 229 -6.41 -1.23 -5.87
N ASN A 230 -5.72 -0.42 -6.67
CA ASN A 230 -4.26 -0.40 -6.71
C ASN A 230 -3.73 0.56 -5.63
N LEU A 231 -2.84 0.08 -4.80
CA LEU A 231 -2.23 0.81 -3.69
C LEU A 231 -0.72 0.94 -3.91
N ASP A 232 -0.16 2.05 -3.46
CA ASP A 232 1.29 2.22 -3.36
C ASP A 232 1.84 1.44 -2.15
N GLY A 233 3.10 1.06 -2.20
CA GLY A 233 3.78 0.33 -1.13
C GLY A 233 4.55 1.20 -0.14
N TRP A 234 4.86 2.44 -0.51
CA TRP A 234 5.76 3.28 0.27
C TRP A 234 5.41 4.77 0.21
N THR A 235 5.28 5.39 1.37
CA THR A 235 5.16 6.85 1.46
C THR A 235 6.56 7.47 1.58
N VAL A 236 6.92 8.28 0.60
CA VAL A 236 8.26 8.87 0.47
C VAL A 236 8.25 10.37 0.78
N ASP A 237 9.41 10.90 1.17
CA ASP A 237 9.73 12.32 1.08
C ASP A 237 10.47 12.56 -0.24
N PHE A 238 9.78 13.11 -1.20
CA PHE A 238 10.32 13.34 -2.54
C PHE A 238 11.45 14.37 -2.53
N LEU A 239 11.35 15.41 -1.71
CA LEU A 239 12.39 16.44 -1.60
C LEU A 239 13.66 15.90 -0.94
N ALA A 240 13.55 15.04 0.08
CA ALA A 240 14.68 14.37 0.67
C ALA A 240 15.35 13.42 -0.33
N GLY A 241 14.58 12.61 -1.04
CA GLY A 241 15.07 11.72 -2.10
C GLY A 241 15.78 12.49 -3.22
N ARG A 242 15.22 13.63 -3.65
CA ARG A 242 15.81 14.51 -4.64
C ARG A 242 17.19 15.04 -4.22
N ARG A 243 17.32 15.49 -2.98
CA ARG A 243 18.57 16.03 -2.45
C ARG A 243 19.67 14.97 -2.31
N GLU A 244 19.34 13.81 -1.77
CA GLU A 244 20.29 12.71 -1.58
C GLU A 244 20.78 12.11 -2.92
N GLY A 245 20.05 12.38 -4.00
CA GLY A 245 20.33 11.87 -5.32
C GLY A 245 19.80 10.46 -5.56
N PHE A 246 19.37 10.21 -6.76
CA PHE A 246 18.81 8.91 -7.14
C PHE A 246 19.86 7.92 -7.69
N ALA A 247 21.10 8.37 -7.84
CA ALA A 247 22.20 7.51 -8.30
C ALA A 247 22.52 6.42 -7.29
N ASP A 248 22.35 6.71 -6.01
CA ASP A 248 22.36 5.74 -4.92
C ASP A 248 20.90 5.40 -4.56
N GLY A 249 20.39 4.29 -5.07
CA GLY A 249 19.02 3.86 -4.85
C GLY A 249 18.63 3.67 -3.40
N PHE A 250 19.60 3.52 -2.51
CA PHE A 250 19.35 3.38 -1.08
C PHE A 250 19.00 4.73 -0.43
N ASN A 251 19.78 5.77 -0.71
CA ASN A 251 19.55 7.10 -0.16
C ASN A 251 18.30 7.78 -0.73
N SER A 252 17.86 7.39 -1.91
CA SER A 252 16.64 7.94 -2.52
C SER A 252 15.34 7.44 -1.88
N ARG A 253 15.41 6.46 -0.99
CA ARG A 253 14.25 5.85 -0.32
C ARG A 253 13.89 6.53 0.99
N MET A 254 14.01 7.86 1.04
CA MET A 254 13.68 8.63 2.23
C MET A 254 12.17 8.76 2.41
N GLY A 255 11.73 8.79 3.65
CA GLY A 255 10.31 8.88 3.98
C GLY A 255 9.97 8.14 5.27
N VAL A 256 8.88 7.38 5.28
CA VAL A 256 8.45 6.64 6.49
C VAL A 256 9.13 5.27 6.66
N GLY A 257 10.11 4.96 5.84
CA GLY A 257 10.86 3.69 5.91
C GLY A 257 11.81 3.63 7.11
N PRO A 258 11.57 2.76 8.10
CA PRO A 258 12.44 2.69 9.28
C PRO A 258 13.87 2.26 8.97
N ILE A 259 14.09 1.43 7.94
CA ILE A 259 15.43 0.96 7.59
C ILE A 259 16.27 2.08 7.03
N GLU A 260 15.82 2.62 5.90
CA GLU A 260 16.59 3.59 5.14
C GLU A 260 16.68 4.89 5.91
N THR A 261 15.56 5.37 6.44
CA THR A 261 15.51 6.68 7.11
C THR A 261 16.24 6.65 8.47
N LEU A 262 15.97 5.64 9.31
CA LEU A 262 16.68 5.51 10.60
C LEU A 262 18.12 5.02 10.40
N GLY A 263 18.35 4.13 9.43
CA GLY A 263 19.68 3.59 9.12
C GLY A 263 20.63 4.66 8.62
N ASN A 264 20.15 5.57 7.76
CA ASN A 264 20.98 6.62 7.17
C ASN A 264 21.20 7.82 8.11
N HIS A 265 20.21 8.16 8.95
CA HIS A 265 20.24 9.40 9.75
C HIS A 265 20.27 9.15 11.26
N GLY A 266 20.22 7.90 11.71
CA GLY A 266 20.12 7.55 13.13
C GLY A 266 18.73 7.86 13.71
N GLN A 267 18.53 7.46 14.96
CA GLN A 267 17.21 7.53 15.58
C GLN A 267 16.65 8.94 15.71
N GLU A 268 17.46 9.92 16.11
CA GLU A 268 16.95 11.27 16.38
C GLU A 268 16.54 11.99 15.09
N VAL A 269 17.42 12.04 14.11
CA VAL A 269 17.18 12.73 12.84
C VAL A 269 16.20 11.93 11.98
N GLY A 270 16.38 10.61 11.88
CA GLY A 270 15.51 9.74 11.12
C GLY A 270 14.07 9.73 11.65
N LEU A 271 13.87 9.76 12.98
CA LEU A 271 12.52 9.87 13.54
C LEU A 271 11.86 11.22 13.20
N LYS A 272 12.61 12.32 13.22
CA LYS A 272 12.10 13.63 12.80
C LYS A 272 11.67 13.61 11.32
N GLU A 273 12.47 12.97 10.47
CA GLU A 273 12.16 12.80 9.05
C GLU A 273 10.91 11.96 8.82
N MET A 274 10.82 10.80 9.47
CA MET A 274 9.63 9.94 9.37
C MET A 274 8.36 10.67 9.86
N MET A 275 8.47 11.46 10.93
CA MET A 275 7.37 12.28 11.44
C MET A 275 7.04 13.44 10.53
N HIS A 276 8.03 14.06 9.87
CA HIS A 276 7.81 15.10 8.87
C HIS A 276 7.04 14.56 7.67
N THR A 277 7.50 13.47 7.10
CA THR A 277 6.81 12.80 5.98
C THR A 277 5.39 12.37 6.36
N THR A 278 5.21 11.80 7.54
CA THR A 278 3.86 11.46 8.05
C THR A 278 2.96 12.71 8.14
N ALA A 279 3.50 13.84 8.59
CA ALA A 279 2.76 15.09 8.74
C ALA A 279 2.35 15.72 7.40
N ILE A 280 3.12 15.55 6.33
CA ILE A 280 2.73 15.98 4.97
C ILE A 280 1.35 15.41 4.63
N HIS A 281 1.13 14.13 4.91
CA HIS A 281 -0.14 13.45 4.64
C HIS A 281 -1.19 13.71 5.73
N PHE A 282 -0.82 13.58 7.00
CA PHE A 282 -1.78 13.60 8.11
C PHE A 282 -2.23 15.00 8.53
N ASP A 283 -1.49 16.05 8.21
CA ASP A 283 -1.89 17.43 8.45
C ASP A 283 -2.46 18.05 7.15
N LYS A 284 -1.59 18.61 6.30
CA LYS A 284 -2.04 19.33 5.09
C LYS A 284 -2.72 18.43 4.06
N GLY A 285 -2.22 17.21 3.86
CA GLY A 285 -2.85 16.24 2.97
C GLY A 285 -4.26 15.88 3.42
N PHE A 286 -4.48 15.72 4.73
CA PHE A 286 -5.80 15.47 5.31
C PHE A 286 -6.77 16.66 5.10
N GLU A 287 -6.31 17.89 5.28
CA GLU A 287 -7.14 19.08 5.00
C GLU A 287 -7.58 19.14 3.53
N LEU A 288 -6.68 18.81 2.61
CA LEU A 288 -6.94 18.92 1.18
C LEU A 288 -7.83 17.80 0.64
N ASN A 289 -7.70 16.58 1.18
CA ASN A 289 -8.36 15.39 0.65
C ASN A 289 -9.50 14.88 1.54
N ASN A 290 -9.68 15.44 2.74
CA ASN A 290 -10.62 14.98 3.77
C ASN A 290 -10.42 13.53 4.23
N PHE A 291 -9.31 12.91 3.88
CA PHE A 291 -8.74 11.70 4.46
C PHE A 291 -7.23 11.70 4.24
N ALA A 292 -6.52 10.87 4.98
CA ALA A 292 -5.10 10.68 4.76
C ALA A 292 -4.71 9.22 4.89
N TRP A 293 -3.69 8.82 4.12
CA TRP A 293 -3.14 7.49 4.15
C TRP A 293 -1.62 7.55 4.07
N VAL A 294 -0.97 6.81 4.95
CA VAL A 294 0.48 6.58 4.97
C VAL A 294 0.70 5.08 4.95
N THR A 295 1.65 4.63 4.18
CA THR A 295 1.95 3.20 4.03
C THR A 295 3.44 2.93 4.06
N ASN A 296 3.79 1.72 4.46
CA ASN A 296 5.15 1.20 4.40
C ASN A 296 5.14 -0.29 4.07
N CYS A 297 6.14 -0.72 3.32
CA CYS A 297 6.38 -2.11 3.01
C CYS A 297 7.80 -2.48 3.45
N TRP A 298 7.92 -3.58 4.18
CA TRP A 298 9.15 -3.98 4.85
C TRP A 298 9.50 -5.43 4.54
N GLU A 299 10.77 -5.71 4.33
CA GLU A 299 11.24 -7.10 4.25
C GLU A 299 11.80 -7.55 5.60
N LEU A 300 11.31 -8.67 6.12
CA LEU A 300 11.76 -9.23 7.40
C LEU A 300 13.25 -9.60 7.38
N SER A 301 13.83 -9.84 6.20
CA SER A 301 15.25 -10.12 6.01
C SER A 301 16.16 -8.95 6.43
N LEU A 302 15.69 -7.73 6.24
CA LEU A 302 16.48 -6.53 6.47
C LEU A 302 16.70 -6.23 7.97
N PRO A 303 17.78 -5.53 8.34
CA PRO A 303 17.98 -5.11 9.71
C PRO A 303 16.87 -4.16 10.15
N ILE A 304 16.49 -4.21 11.42
CA ILE A 304 15.47 -3.32 11.99
C ILE A 304 15.96 -2.64 13.25
N ASP A 305 15.71 -1.34 13.33
CA ASP A 305 15.74 -0.61 14.59
C ASP A 305 14.34 -0.65 15.24
N VAL A 306 14.11 -1.69 16.04
CA VAL A 306 12.81 -1.88 16.71
C VAL A 306 12.47 -0.75 17.68
N SER A 307 13.46 -0.06 18.25
CA SER A 307 13.22 1.09 19.12
C SER A 307 12.76 2.31 18.32
N GLY A 308 13.38 2.55 17.16
CA GLY A 308 12.97 3.62 16.25
C GLY A 308 11.55 3.41 15.73
N LEU A 309 11.21 2.18 15.33
CA LEU A 309 9.85 1.82 14.93
C LEU A 309 8.83 2.06 16.05
N THR A 310 9.15 1.60 17.27
CA THR A 310 8.30 1.84 18.46
C THR A 310 8.08 3.31 18.70
N ASN A 311 9.15 4.11 18.63
CA ASN A 311 9.09 5.56 18.87
C ASN A 311 8.26 6.28 17.82
N TRP A 312 8.44 5.95 16.53
CA TRP A 312 7.63 6.52 15.45
C TRP A 312 6.14 6.24 15.64
N LEU A 313 5.77 5.00 15.88
CA LEU A 313 4.38 4.62 16.11
C LEU A 313 3.78 5.28 17.36
N SER A 314 4.58 5.43 18.42
CA SER A 314 4.14 6.11 19.66
C SER A 314 3.91 7.61 19.43
N GLU A 315 4.80 8.27 18.69
CA GLU A 315 4.61 9.68 18.34
C GLU A 315 3.43 9.91 17.39
N ILE A 316 3.19 8.99 16.44
CA ILE A 316 1.98 9.01 15.60
C ILE A 316 0.72 8.95 16.48
N LYS A 317 0.65 7.99 17.39
CA LYS A 317 -0.51 7.82 18.28
C LYS A 317 -0.73 9.03 19.18
N LYS A 318 0.34 9.66 19.63
CA LYS A 318 0.28 10.86 20.48
C LYS A 318 -0.17 12.08 19.69
N ARG A 319 0.36 12.29 18.47
CA ARG A 319 0.06 13.47 17.65
C ARG A 319 -1.28 13.36 16.93
N TRP A 320 -1.64 12.17 16.46
CA TRP A 320 -2.90 11.90 15.76
C TRP A 320 -3.64 10.71 16.40
N PRO A 321 -4.28 10.92 17.56
CA PRO A 321 -4.87 9.83 18.34
C PRO A 321 -6.03 9.12 17.64
N ASP A 322 -6.60 9.73 16.62
CA ASP A 322 -7.69 9.23 15.77
C ASP A 322 -7.22 8.31 14.62
N VAL A 323 -5.90 8.22 14.37
CA VAL A 323 -5.36 7.40 13.28
C VAL A 323 -5.78 5.94 13.42
N LYS A 324 -6.13 5.33 12.27
CA LYS A 324 -6.47 3.91 12.16
C LYS A 324 -5.29 3.14 11.61
N LEU A 325 -4.63 2.35 12.44
CA LEU A 325 -3.59 1.43 12.01
C LEU A 325 -4.22 0.07 11.74
N ILE A 326 -4.50 -0.17 10.46
CA ILE A 326 -5.29 -1.30 9.96
C ILE A 326 -4.53 -2.07 8.89
N THR A 327 -5.05 -3.22 8.47
CA THR A 327 -4.44 -4.00 7.39
C THR A 327 -4.63 -3.31 6.04
N GLN A 328 -3.79 -3.67 5.09
CA GLN A 328 -3.88 -3.14 3.73
C GLN A 328 -5.21 -3.50 3.05
N GLY A 329 -5.64 -4.75 3.22
CA GLY A 329 -6.93 -5.19 2.68
C GLY A 329 -8.10 -4.44 3.31
N GLU A 330 -8.09 -4.18 4.62
CA GLU A 330 -9.12 -3.37 5.28
C GLU A 330 -9.16 -1.94 4.71
N PHE A 331 -8.00 -1.29 4.57
CA PHE A 331 -7.93 0.06 4.02
C PHE A 331 -8.44 0.13 2.57
N GLY A 332 -7.96 -0.75 1.70
CA GLY A 332 -8.39 -0.78 0.30
C GLY A 332 -9.89 -1.03 0.15
N LEU A 333 -10.49 -1.90 0.97
CA LEU A 333 -11.94 -2.13 0.97
C LEU A 333 -12.74 -0.93 1.48
N ILE A 334 -12.23 -0.19 2.49
CA ILE A 334 -12.83 1.08 2.95
C ILE A 334 -12.81 2.11 1.82
N TRP A 335 -11.71 2.22 1.09
CA TRP A 335 -11.61 3.11 -0.05
C TRP A 335 -12.57 2.70 -1.18
N ARG A 336 -12.60 1.40 -1.53
CA ARG A 336 -13.51 0.82 -2.54
C ARG A 336 -14.99 1.02 -2.19
N GLU A 337 -15.34 1.01 -0.90
CA GLU A 337 -16.71 1.30 -0.49
C GLU A 337 -17.11 2.74 -0.74
N HIS A 338 -16.19 3.68 -0.57
CA HIS A 338 -16.41 5.10 -0.82
C HIS A 338 -16.36 5.45 -2.31
N PHE A 339 -15.30 5.03 -3.01
CA PHE A 339 -15.12 5.29 -4.44
C PHE A 339 -15.51 4.05 -5.25
N LYS A 340 -16.55 4.17 -6.10
CA LYS A 340 -16.98 3.10 -7.00
C LYS A 340 -16.38 3.24 -8.40
N GLU A 341 -15.67 4.33 -8.64
CA GLU A 341 -14.93 4.68 -9.86
C GLU A 341 -13.83 5.68 -9.52
N ASN A 342 -12.97 6.00 -10.48
CA ASN A 342 -11.92 7.00 -10.30
C ASN A 342 -12.47 8.45 -10.31
N SER A 343 -13.20 8.81 -9.26
CA SER A 343 -13.77 10.16 -9.06
C SER A 343 -12.99 11.00 -8.04
N PHE A 344 -11.77 10.61 -7.73
CA PHE A 344 -10.87 11.32 -6.83
C PHE A 344 -10.23 12.56 -7.50
N ASP A 345 -9.82 13.53 -6.66
CA ASP A 345 -9.02 14.70 -7.00
C ASP A 345 -8.03 14.93 -5.86
N TYR A 346 -6.88 14.23 -5.91
CA TYR A 346 -5.88 14.26 -4.85
C TYR A 346 -4.96 15.47 -4.95
N ARG A 347 -4.69 16.09 -3.81
CA ARG A 347 -3.82 17.26 -3.70
C ARG A 347 -2.89 17.11 -2.51
N PHE A 348 -1.61 17.34 -2.73
CA PHE A 348 -0.61 17.34 -1.67
C PHE A 348 0.30 18.55 -1.79
N VAL A 349 0.76 19.02 -0.64
CA VAL A 349 1.81 20.03 -0.52
C VAL A 349 2.89 19.47 0.35
N GLU A 350 4.03 19.22 -0.26
CA GLU A 350 5.23 18.73 0.38
C GLU A 350 6.22 19.89 0.50
N LYS A 351 6.47 20.34 1.71
CA LYS A 351 7.40 21.41 2.00
C LYS A 351 8.64 20.85 2.67
N GLY A 352 9.79 21.11 2.11
CA GLY A 352 11.05 20.70 2.69
C GLY A 352 11.31 21.34 4.04
N SER A 353 11.90 20.60 4.96
CA SER A 353 12.26 21.07 6.29
C SER A 353 13.78 21.11 6.55
N GLY A 354 14.59 20.60 5.63
CA GLY A 354 16.01 20.35 5.81
C GLY A 354 16.33 19.13 6.68
N ILE A 355 15.31 18.46 7.23
CA ILE A 355 15.48 17.24 8.02
C ILE A 355 15.73 16.08 7.05
N GLY A 356 16.64 15.18 7.42
CA GLY A 356 16.90 13.97 6.63
C GLY A 356 17.37 14.21 5.19
N GLY A 357 17.84 15.44 4.87
CA GLY A 357 18.22 15.81 3.51
C GLY A 357 17.14 16.54 2.73
N SER A 358 15.95 16.74 3.30
CA SER A 358 14.88 17.52 2.70
C SER A 358 15.30 18.97 2.40
N ASP A 359 14.97 19.50 1.21
CA ASP A 359 15.32 20.85 0.78
C ASP A 359 14.42 21.89 1.46
N ALA A 360 14.94 22.54 2.53
CA ALA A 360 14.18 23.41 3.41
C ALA A 360 13.46 24.59 2.74
N ASN A 361 14.03 25.08 1.63
CA ASN A 361 13.51 26.25 0.89
C ASN A 361 12.71 25.85 -0.35
N MET A 362 12.32 24.58 -0.45
CA MET A 362 11.55 24.06 -1.57
C MET A 362 10.17 23.61 -1.16
N GLU A 363 9.25 23.65 -2.11
CA GLU A 363 7.89 23.14 -1.98
C GLU A 363 7.50 22.42 -3.27
N ILE A 364 6.93 21.23 -3.13
CA ILE A 364 6.31 20.51 -4.23
C ILE A 364 4.80 20.47 -4.00
N ARG A 365 4.03 20.71 -5.06
CA ARG A 365 2.59 20.49 -5.08
C ARG A 365 2.25 19.40 -6.07
N TRP A 366 1.48 18.42 -5.61
CA TRP A 366 0.97 17.32 -6.41
C TRP A 366 -0.53 17.49 -6.64
N PHE A 367 -0.95 17.28 -7.89
CA PHE A 367 -2.35 17.26 -8.31
C PHE A 367 -2.57 15.99 -9.12
N MET A 368 -3.49 15.13 -8.69
CA MET A 368 -3.71 13.84 -9.33
C MET A 368 -5.20 13.54 -9.40
N ASN A 369 -5.66 13.25 -10.61
CA ASN A 369 -7.01 12.73 -10.85
C ASN A 369 -6.95 11.63 -11.93
N LYS A 370 -8.12 11.16 -12.39
CA LYS A 370 -8.13 10.09 -13.40
C LYS A 370 -7.52 10.49 -14.75
N SER A 371 -7.38 11.78 -15.03
CA SER A 371 -6.93 12.26 -16.34
C SER A 371 -5.45 12.60 -16.40
N PHE A 372 -4.86 13.00 -15.29
CA PHE A 372 -3.44 13.37 -15.22
C PHE A 372 -2.88 13.38 -13.80
N ARG A 373 -1.56 13.39 -13.72
CA ARG A 373 -0.75 13.73 -12.56
C ARG A 373 0.15 14.92 -12.92
N LEU A 374 0.15 15.96 -12.08
CA LEU A 374 1.00 17.12 -12.22
C LEU A 374 1.77 17.32 -10.92
N ALA A 375 3.06 17.56 -11.02
CA ALA A 375 3.87 18.04 -9.90
C ALA A 375 4.58 19.34 -10.28
N THR A 376 4.52 20.34 -9.38
CA THR A 376 5.24 21.60 -9.52
C THR A 376 6.21 21.78 -8.38
N LEU A 377 7.40 22.28 -8.67
CA LEU A 377 8.45 22.60 -7.70
C LEU A 377 8.63 24.11 -7.60
N ARG A 378 8.71 24.63 -6.38
CA ARG A 378 9.13 26.00 -6.10
C ARG A 378 10.42 25.99 -5.28
N ASP A 379 11.31 26.89 -5.62
CA ASP A 379 12.57 27.13 -4.91
C ASP A 379 12.60 28.59 -4.45
N TRP A 380 12.40 28.80 -3.15
CA TRP A 380 12.33 30.13 -2.56
C TRP A 380 13.69 30.79 -2.38
N GLU A 381 14.80 30.09 -2.59
CA GLU A 381 16.12 30.68 -2.68
C GLU A 381 16.38 31.33 -4.05
N LYS A 382 15.55 30.98 -5.04
CA LYS A 382 15.56 31.59 -6.37
C LYS A 382 14.43 32.61 -6.47
N ASP A 383 13.64 32.53 -7.51
CA ASP A 383 12.54 33.46 -7.78
C ASP A 383 11.19 32.96 -7.26
N GLY A 384 11.14 31.73 -6.73
CA GLY A 384 9.91 31.11 -6.22
C GLY A 384 8.87 30.80 -7.30
N GLN A 385 9.24 30.93 -8.58
CA GLN A 385 8.32 30.60 -9.68
C GLN A 385 8.14 29.07 -9.76
N PRO A 386 6.91 28.60 -9.99
CA PRO A 386 6.67 27.17 -10.11
C PRO A 386 7.25 26.60 -11.41
N LEU A 387 8.01 25.53 -11.27
CA LEU A 387 8.50 24.73 -12.37
C LEU A 387 7.78 23.38 -12.40
N VAL A 388 7.40 22.91 -13.57
CA VAL A 388 6.79 21.58 -13.73
C VAL A 388 7.90 20.53 -13.70
N ILE A 389 7.77 19.55 -12.83
CA ILE A 389 8.70 18.43 -12.68
C ILE A 389 8.07 17.10 -13.07
N ASP A 390 6.74 17.02 -13.15
CA ASP A 390 6.00 15.87 -13.65
C ASP A 390 4.70 16.34 -14.30
N PHE A 391 4.39 15.81 -15.47
CA PHE A 391 3.09 15.94 -16.09
C PHE A 391 2.74 14.67 -16.85
N THR A 392 2.15 13.72 -16.15
CA THR A 392 1.77 12.42 -16.71
C THR A 392 0.30 12.45 -17.12
N ARG A 393 0.04 12.16 -18.39
CA ARG A 393 -1.29 12.16 -19.03
C ARG A 393 -1.91 10.77 -18.99
N TYR A 394 -2.98 10.60 -18.23
CA TYR A 394 -3.71 9.32 -18.13
C TYR A 394 -4.83 9.18 -19.18
N ASP A 395 -5.26 10.28 -19.79
CA ASP A 395 -6.23 10.29 -20.89
C ASP A 395 -5.64 9.86 -22.23
N LEU A 396 -4.32 9.74 -22.33
CA LEU A 396 -3.64 9.20 -23.50
C LEU A 396 -3.58 7.67 -23.46
N PRO A 397 -3.54 6.99 -24.63
CA PRO A 397 -3.35 5.55 -24.69
C PRO A 397 -2.05 5.11 -24.02
N ALA A 398 -2.11 3.98 -23.32
CA ALA A 398 -0.95 3.36 -22.70
C ALA A 398 -0.91 1.87 -23.03
N LYS A 399 0.26 1.26 -22.91
CA LYS A 399 0.44 -0.17 -23.14
C LYS A 399 1.50 -0.71 -22.17
N GLU A 400 1.12 -1.69 -21.39
CA GLU A 400 2.07 -2.43 -20.58
C GLU A 400 3.11 -3.18 -21.42
N PRO A 401 4.34 -3.36 -20.90
CA PRO A 401 5.28 -4.31 -21.42
C PRO A 401 4.70 -5.74 -21.43
N GLU A 402 5.27 -6.61 -22.22
CA GLU A 402 4.95 -8.03 -22.15
C GLU A 402 5.56 -8.64 -20.89
N SER A 403 4.76 -9.38 -20.13
CA SER A 403 5.16 -10.05 -18.90
C SER A 403 6.29 -11.05 -19.17
N GLY A 404 7.36 -10.99 -18.38
CA GLY A 404 8.58 -11.77 -18.57
C GLY A 404 9.61 -11.16 -19.54
N SER A 405 9.32 -10.03 -20.17
CA SER A 405 10.19 -9.44 -21.21
C SER A 405 11.10 -8.33 -20.71
N THR A 406 10.73 -7.60 -19.67
CA THR A 406 11.48 -6.46 -19.16
C THR A 406 11.25 -6.25 -17.67
N ARG A 407 12.20 -5.55 -17.04
CA ARG A 407 12.07 -5.08 -15.64
C ARG A 407 11.53 -3.65 -15.54
N ASN A 408 11.43 -2.92 -16.64
CA ASN A 408 10.92 -1.55 -16.66
C ASN A 408 9.42 -1.55 -16.96
N TRP A 409 8.62 -1.18 -15.97
CA TRP A 409 7.16 -1.16 -16.01
C TRP A 409 6.57 0.22 -15.68
N SER A 410 7.39 1.26 -15.71
CA SER A 410 6.95 2.63 -15.44
C SER A 410 6.06 3.20 -16.54
N LEU A 411 5.11 4.04 -16.15
CA LEU A 411 4.34 4.89 -17.05
C LEU A 411 4.93 6.32 -16.97
N PHE A 412 5.79 6.67 -17.89
CA PHE A 412 6.43 8.00 -17.91
C PHE A 412 5.47 9.10 -18.33
N GLY A 413 5.56 10.24 -17.65
CA GLY A 413 4.86 11.45 -18.03
C GLY A 413 5.56 12.21 -19.16
N GLU A 414 4.94 13.29 -19.62
CA GLU A 414 5.46 14.13 -20.71
C GLU A 414 6.86 14.68 -20.38
N ILE A 415 7.07 15.14 -19.15
CA ILE A 415 8.37 15.68 -18.70
C ILE A 415 9.41 14.57 -18.51
N ASN A 416 8.98 13.35 -18.20
CA ASN A 416 9.84 12.21 -17.89
C ASN A 416 10.00 11.20 -19.04
N GLN A 417 9.60 11.51 -20.24
CA GLN A 417 9.52 10.57 -21.38
C GLN A 417 10.82 9.79 -21.67
N LYS A 418 11.96 10.30 -21.26
CA LYS A 418 13.28 9.70 -21.52
C LYS A 418 13.83 8.94 -20.33
N GLN A 419 13.00 8.48 -19.41
CA GLN A 419 13.44 7.83 -18.18
C GLN A 419 14.34 8.72 -17.30
N ILE A 420 14.14 10.02 -17.37
CA ILE A 420 14.79 11.00 -16.51
C ILE A 420 13.89 11.19 -15.30
N ARG A 421 14.50 11.27 -14.12
CA ARG A 421 13.77 11.53 -12.87
C ARG A 421 13.12 12.91 -12.93
N PRO A 422 11.94 13.10 -12.32
CA PRO A 422 11.14 14.30 -12.45
C PRO A 422 11.91 15.59 -12.16
N GLN A 423 12.78 15.59 -11.17
CA GLN A 423 13.52 16.76 -10.74
C GLN A 423 14.75 17.11 -11.60
N ASP A 424 15.15 16.24 -12.51
CA ASP A 424 16.39 16.43 -13.26
C ASP A 424 16.25 17.51 -14.35
N GLN A 425 15.04 17.71 -14.87
CA GLN A 425 14.74 18.68 -15.91
C GLN A 425 13.43 19.44 -15.64
N PRO A 426 13.38 20.30 -14.59
CA PRO A 426 12.22 21.14 -14.36
C PRO A 426 12.02 22.11 -15.51
N VAL A 427 10.77 22.32 -15.95
CA VAL A 427 10.42 23.25 -17.01
C VAL A 427 9.46 24.33 -16.54
N PRO A 428 9.61 25.60 -17.00
CA PRO A 428 8.62 26.64 -16.73
C PRO A 428 7.25 26.26 -17.29
N LEU A 429 6.18 26.68 -16.63
CA LEU A 429 4.82 26.48 -17.13
C LEU A 429 4.61 27.02 -18.55
N SER A 430 5.31 28.10 -18.90
CA SER A 430 5.26 28.71 -20.24
C SER A 430 5.76 27.79 -21.35
N GLU A 431 6.58 26.82 -21.01
CA GLU A 431 7.17 25.86 -21.98
C GLU A 431 6.33 24.59 -22.17
N LEU A 432 5.29 24.38 -21.36
CA LEU A 432 4.34 23.30 -21.62
C LEU A 432 3.60 23.53 -22.95
N SER A 433 3.18 22.44 -23.57
CA SER A 433 2.31 22.53 -24.75
C SER A 433 1.00 23.25 -24.43
N ASP A 434 0.39 23.91 -25.42
CA ASP A 434 -0.88 24.60 -25.23
C ASP A 434 -2.00 23.65 -24.79
N GLU A 435 -1.98 22.40 -25.24
CA GLU A 435 -2.92 21.36 -24.80
C GLU A 435 -2.80 21.12 -23.31
N ASN A 436 -1.58 20.98 -22.78
CA ASN A 436 -1.33 20.74 -21.37
C ASN A 436 -1.70 21.95 -20.50
N LYS A 437 -1.42 23.18 -20.98
CA LYS A 437 -1.88 24.41 -20.30
C LYS A 437 -3.40 24.45 -20.18
N ILE A 438 -4.13 24.10 -21.24
CA ILE A 438 -5.59 24.04 -21.25
C ILE A 438 -6.11 23.01 -20.20
N ILE A 439 -5.45 21.87 -20.04
CA ILE A 439 -5.83 20.87 -19.02
C ILE A 439 -5.67 21.46 -17.63
N ILE A 440 -4.55 22.11 -17.35
CA ILE A 440 -4.29 22.77 -16.05
C ILE A 440 -5.36 23.82 -15.76
N GLU A 441 -5.65 24.68 -16.71
CA GLU A 441 -6.67 25.73 -16.59
C GLU A 441 -8.08 25.18 -16.34
N LYS A 442 -8.50 24.18 -17.12
CA LYS A 442 -9.83 23.55 -16.99
C LYS A 442 -10.07 22.89 -15.63
N ASN A 443 -9.02 22.41 -14.98
CA ASN A 443 -9.12 21.77 -13.67
C ASN A 443 -8.97 22.75 -12.50
N ASN A 444 -8.91 24.07 -12.75
CA ASN A 444 -8.76 25.12 -11.74
C ASN A 444 -7.60 24.83 -10.77
N ILE A 445 -6.47 24.37 -11.31
CA ILE A 445 -5.30 24.03 -10.50
C ILE A 445 -4.64 25.34 -10.10
N ASP A 446 -4.66 25.65 -8.81
CA ASP A 446 -3.90 26.75 -8.25
C ASP A 446 -2.41 26.35 -8.19
N ILE A 447 -1.68 26.81 -9.18
CA ILE A 447 -0.24 26.62 -9.29
C ILE A 447 0.53 27.73 -8.56
N HIS A 448 -0.16 28.80 -8.16
CA HIS A 448 0.44 30.01 -7.55
C HIS A 448 0.47 30.02 -6.04
#